data_b2c1bc1dcda12b6df983444b429b4f3f
#
_entry.id   b2c1bc1dcda12b6df983444b429b4f3f
#
_cell.length_a   1.000
_cell.length_b   1.000
_cell.length_c   1.000
_cell.angle_alpha   90.00
_cell.angle_beta   90.00
_cell.angle_gamma   90.00
#
_symmetry.space_group_name_H-M   'P 1'
#
loop_
_entity.id
_entity.type
_entity.pdbx_description
1 polymer ?
#
loop_
_entity_poly.entity_id
_entity_poly.type
_entity_poly.pdbx_seq_one_letter_code
_entity_poly.pdbx_strand_id
1 'polypeptide(L)'
;DITDFSSHFITGLLGPLLSDNDVQFTKGHYHRPGEDGTGGGRVTELVARPLLSMFFPHLAQVAQPLSGEFAGRRTVLERLSFVRGYGVDVGLLIDVAAMVGLGAIAQVDLEVRVHRNRPLSQLGPQAAAVAAAILRRVDPSLITESMTLERPDIPPVDVDLGELPPMVNVDEYVRRHRL
;
A
#
# COMPACT_ATOMS: atom_id res chain seq x y z
N ASP A 1 5.36 -2.94 14.96
CA ASP A 1 6.81 -3.14 15.16
C ASP A 1 7.65 -1.90 14.77
N ILE A 2 7.11 -0.71 15.00
CA ILE A 2 7.81 0.55 14.80
C ILE A 2 8.36 0.97 16.16
N THR A 3 9.68 1.09 16.29
CA THR A 3 10.35 1.48 17.53
C THR A 3 10.68 2.98 17.57
N ASP A 4 10.65 3.64 16.43
CA ASP A 4 11.05 5.02 16.20
C ASP A 4 9.88 5.96 15.85
N PHE A 5 8.64 5.53 16.16
CA PHE A 5 7.45 6.35 15.90
C PHE A 5 7.46 7.63 16.75
N SER A 6 7.25 8.76 16.07
CA SER A 6 7.20 10.08 16.72
C SER A 6 6.02 10.91 16.19
N SER A 7 5.75 12.04 16.83
CA SER A 7 4.72 12.98 16.35
C SER A 7 4.98 13.51 14.95
N HIS A 8 6.25 13.47 14.47
CA HIS A 8 6.63 13.87 13.12
C HIS A 8 5.90 13.06 12.04
N PHE A 9 5.67 11.75 12.28
CA PHE A 9 4.88 10.92 11.36
C PHE A 9 3.46 11.44 11.19
N ILE A 10 2.81 11.80 12.30
CA ILE A 10 1.44 12.32 12.27
C ILE A 10 1.38 13.70 11.62
N THR A 11 2.25 14.63 12.05
CA THR A 11 2.27 15.99 11.51
C THR A 11 2.67 16.01 10.03
N GLY A 12 3.61 15.16 9.63
CA GLY A 12 4.01 15.00 8.24
C GLY A 12 2.86 14.52 7.36
N LEU A 13 2.18 13.44 7.76
CA LEU A 13 1.08 12.88 6.98
C LEU A 13 -0.17 13.77 6.95
N LEU A 14 -0.48 14.47 8.04
CA LEU A 14 -1.66 15.35 8.10
C LEU A 14 -1.40 16.75 7.54
N GLY A 15 -0.16 17.23 7.58
CA GLY A 15 0.21 18.57 7.14
C GLY A 15 -0.33 18.94 5.76
N PRO A 16 0.00 18.19 4.69
CA PRO A 16 -0.50 18.52 3.35
C PRO A 16 -2.03 18.48 3.25
N LEU A 17 -2.69 17.53 3.92
CA LEU A 17 -4.15 17.44 3.93
C LEU A 17 -4.83 18.63 4.61
N LEU A 18 -4.17 19.26 5.58
CA LEU A 18 -4.72 20.40 6.33
C LEU A 18 -4.40 21.74 5.66
N SER A 19 -3.26 21.84 4.98
CA SER A 19 -2.79 23.08 4.36
C SER A 19 -3.22 23.27 2.92
N ASP A 20 -3.57 22.19 2.22
CA ASP A 20 -3.95 22.21 0.81
C ASP A 20 -5.24 21.39 0.58
N ASN A 21 -6.28 22.06 0.09
CA ASN A 21 -7.57 21.41 -0.17
C ASN A 21 -7.55 20.49 -1.40
N ASP A 22 -6.61 20.66 -2.31
CA ASP A 22 -6.46 19.81 -3.50
C ASP A 22 -5.81 18.47 -3.15
N VAL A 23 -5.06 18.40 -2.03
CA VAL A 23 -4.52 17.16 -1.53
C VAL A 23 -5.62 16.32 -0.87
N GLN A 24 -5.78 15.11 -1.39
CA GLN A 24 -6.79 14.14 -0.94
C GLN A 24 -6.16 12.93 -0.23
N PHE A 25 -4.88 12.65 -0.50
CA PHE A 25 -4.15 11.52 0.06
C PHE A 25 -2.68 11.90 0.25
N THR A 26 -2.08 11.41 1.33
CA THR A 26 -0.65 11.54 1.60
C THR A 26 -0.01 10.18 1.73
N LYS A 27 1.13 9.99 1.12
CA LYS A 27 1.93 8.76 1.15
C LYS A 27 3.30 9.07 1.74
N GLY A 28 3.61 8.45 2.86
CA GLY A 28 4.92 8.59 3.51
C GLY A 28 6.01 7.82 2.75
N HIS A 29 7.19 8.38 2.71
CA HIS A 29 8.41 7.66 2.34
C HIS A 29 9.50 7.97 3.37
N TYR A 30 10.49 7.10 3.47
CA TYR A 30 11.57 7.25 4.44
C TYR A 30 12.80 6.49 3.97
N HIS A 31 13.95 6.92 4.44
CA HIS A 31 15.19 6.19 4.22
C HIS A 31 15.27 4.99 5.18
N ARG A 32 15.64 3.82 4.64
CA ARG A 32 15.87 2.58 5.41
C ARG A 32 17.36 2.27 5.39
N PRO A 33 18.14 2.65 6.40
CA PRO A 33 19.51 2.21 6.50
C PRO A 33 19.53 0.68 6.69
N GLY A 34 20.18 -0.04 5.79
CA GLY A 34 20.45 -1.46 5.94
C GLY A 34 21.79 -1.67 6.65
N GLU A 35 21.94 -2.77 7.39
CA GLU A 35 23.22 -3.15 8.01
C GLU A 35 24.36 -3.29 6.96
N ASP A 36 24.00 -3.61 5.70
CA ASP A 36 24.94 -3.80 4.58
C ASP A 36 24.83 -2.68 3.51
N GLY A 37 24.24 -1.53 3.82
CA GLY A 37 23.97 -0.48 2.82
C GLY A 37 22.88 -0.85 1.78
N THR A 38 22.36 -2.07 1.83
CA THR A 38 21.26 -2.56 1.00
C THR A 38 19.95 -2.38 1.77
N GLY A 39 19.45 -1.17 1.87
CA GLY A 39 18.19 -0.86 2.55
C GLY A 39 17.04 -1.79 2.17
N GLY A 40 16.00 -1.88 3.01
CA GLY A 40 14.79 -2.67 2.74
C GLY A 40 14.11 -2.28 1.43
N GLY A 41 13.06 -3.02 1.05
CA GLY A 41 12.29 -2.69 -0.16
C GLY A 41 12.43 -3.70 -1.30
N ARG A 42 12.95 -4.91 -1.00
CA ARG A 42 13.11 -5.97 -2.03
C ARG A 42 11.82 -6.29 -2.77
N VAL A 43 10.67 -6.34 -2.10
CA VAL A 43 9.37 -6.52 -2.75
C VAL A 43 8.99 -5.30 -3.59
N THR A 44 9.35 -4.10 -3.13
CA THR A 44 9.17 -2.88 -3.92
C THR A 44 9.96 -2.95 -5.23
N GLU A 45 11.26 -3.26 -5.15
CA GLU A 45 12.13 -3.25 -6.34
C GLU A 45 11.90 -4.45 -7.27
N LEU A 46 11.58 -5.62 -6.73
CA LEU A 46 11.47 -6.85 -7.53
C LEU A 46 10.04 -7.15 -8.02
N VAL A 47 9.03 -6.55 -7.39
CA VAL A 47 7.62 -6.83 -7.72
C VAL A 47 6.83 -5.54 -8.01
N ALA A 48 6.71 -4.64 -7.03
CA ALA A 48 5.80 -3.50 -7.17
C ALA A 48 6.27 -2.54 -8.27
N ARG A 49 7.52 -2.13 -8.27
CA ARG A 49 8.05 -1.17 -9.24
C ARG A 49 8.01 -1.69 -10.69
N PRO A 50 8.46 -2.93 -11.02
CA PRO A 50 8.29 -3.49 -12.35
C PRO A 50 6.83 -3.53 -12.81
N LEU A 51 5.92 -4.05 -11.99
CA LEU A 51 4.52 -4.16 -12.34
C LEU A 51 3.84 -2.78 -12.49
N LEU A 52 4.13 -1.84 -11.60
CA LEU A 52 3.64 -0.47 -11.74
C LEU A 52 4.19 0.19 -13.01
N SER A 53 5.45 -0.02 -13.35
CA SER A 53 6.05 0.53 -14.58
C SER A 53 5.38 -0.03 -15.85
N MET A 54 4.98 -1.29 -15.83
CA MET A 54 4.30 -1.94 -16.96
C MET A 54 2.84 -1.51 -17.11
N PHE A 55 2.09 -1.46 -16.02
CA PHE A 55 0.64 -1.33 -16.06
C PHE A 55 0.12 0.03 -15.57
N PHE A 56 0.87 0.72 -14.74
CA PHE A 56 0.53 2.03 -14.14
C PHE A 56 1.74 2.97 -14.17
N PRO A 57 2.31 3.30 -15.35
CA PRO A 57 3.59 4.00 -15.47
C PRO A 57 3.61 5.35 -14.77
N HIS A 58 2.46 6.03 -14.65
CA HIS A 58 2.33 7.27 -13.90
C HIS A 58 2.57 7.11 -12.39
N LEU A 59 2.42 5.89 -11.83
CA LEU A 59 2.69 5.57 -10.42
C LEU A 59 4.11 5.05 -10.17
N ALA A 60 4.85 4.73 -11.22
CA ALA A 60 6.22 4.20 -11.07
C ALA A 60 7.18 5.17 -10.37
N GLN A 61 6.87 6.47 -10.38
CA GLN A 61 7.66 7.52 -9.73
C GLN A 61 7.34 7.73 -8.24
N VAL A 62 6.34 7.03 -7.70
CA VAL A 62 6.06 7.09 -6.26
C VAL A 62 7.25 6.50 -5.50
N ALA A 63 7.81 7.28 -4.57
CA ALA A 63 9.06 6.94 -3.88
C ALA A 63 8.98 5.61 -3.15
N GLN A 64 7.88 5.39 -2.39
CA GLN A 64 7.65 4.11 -1.69
C GLN A 64 6.20 3.64 -1.86
N PRO A 65 5.87 2.95 -2.96
CA PRO A 65 4.51 2.50 -3.24
C PRO A 65 3.97 1.52 -2.18
N LEU A 66 4.83 0.78 -1.49
CA LEU A 66 4.50 -0.18 -0.44
C LEU A 66 4.69 0.37 0.98
N SER A 67 4.79 1.68 1.16
CA SER A 67 4.80 2.27 2.51
C SER A 67 3.42 2.12 3.14
N GLY A 68 3.36 1.64 4.38
CA GLY A 68 2.14 1.56 5.17
C GLY A 68 1.77 2.87 5.88
N GLU A 69 2.63 3.87 5.80
CA GLU A 69 2.42 5.20 6.36
C GLU A 69 1.69 6.06 5.34
N PHE A 70 0.40 6.26 5.56
CA PHE A 70 -0.43 7.13 4.74
C PHE A 70 -1.54 7.79 5.56
N ALA A 71 -2.09 8.86 5.02
CA ALA A 71 -3.34 9.44 5.47
C ALA A 71 -4.17 9.87 4.27
N GLY A 72 -5.47 10.00 4.44
CA GLY A 72 -6.36 10.40 3.35
C GLY A 72 -7.64 11.03 3.87
N ARG A 73 -8.28 11.82 3.03
CA ARG A 73 -9.59 12.36 3.37
C ARG A 73 -10.60 11.22 3.49
N ARG A 74 -11.41 11.27 4.54
CA ARG A 74 -12.43 10.27 4.80
C ARG A 74 -13.34 10.04 3.59
N THR A 75 -13.75 11.10 2.94
CA THR A 75 -14.63 11.07 1.76
C THR A 75 -14.04 10.32 0.56
N VAL A 76 -12.72 10.15 0.50
CA VAL A 76 -12.03 9.32 -0.47
C VAL A 76 -11.93 7.88 0.05
N LEU A 77 -11.37 7.70 1.24
CA LEU A 77 -11.07 6.37 1.78
C LEU A 77 -12.31 5.49 2.00
N GLU A 78 -13.45 6.07 2.43
CA GLU A 78 -14.68 5.32 2.66
C GLU A 78 -15.32 4.75 1.38
N ARG A 79 -14.88 5.21 0.21
CA ARG A 79 -15.36 4.78 -1.12
C ARG A 79 -14.46 3.76 -1.81
N LEU A 80 -13.34 3.40 -1.18
CA LEU A 80 -12.37 2.47 -1.72
C LEU A 80 -12.50 1.09 -1.07
N SER A 81 -12.25 0.05 -1.85
CA SER A 81 -12.02 -1.30 -1.32
C SER A 81 -10.67 -1.39 -0.63
N PHE A 82 -10.58 -2.24 0.38
CA PHE A 82 -9.32 -2.47 1.09
C PHE A 82 -8.87 -3.92 0.88
N VAL A 83 -7.76 -4.07 0.17
CA VAL A 83 -7.12 -5.38 0.02
C VAL A 83 -6.72 -5.91 1.39
N ARG A 84 -6.97 -7.20 1.62
CA ARG A 84 -6.49 -7.87 2.84
C ARG A 84 -4.99 -8.13 2.76
N GLY A 85 -4.31 -8.05 3.90
CA GLY A 85 -2.90 -8.34 4.00
C GLY A 85 -1.99 -7.35 3.27
N TYR A 86 -0.89 -7.84 2.71
CA TYR A 86 0.22 -7.01 2.22
C TYR A 86 -0.03 -6.26 0.91
N GLY A 87 -1.13 -6.53 0.23
CA GLY A 87 -1.50 -5.81 -1.01
C GLY A 87 -2.15 -4.45 -0.77
N VAL A 88 -2.54 -4.13 0.49
CA VAL A 88 -3.34 -2.94 0.82
C VAL A 88 -2.67 -1.63 0.37
N ASP A 89 -1.37 -1.50 0.60
CA ASP A 89 -0.65 -0.25 0.36
C ASP A 89 -0.62 0.15 -1.12
N VAL A 90 -0.35 -0.83 -2.00
CA VAL A 90 -0.32 -0.60 -3.45
C VAL A 90 -1.72 -0.57 -4.04
N GLY A 91 -2.64 -1.37 -3.53
CA GLY A 91 -4.04 -1.36 -3.95
C GLY A 91 -4.66 0.02 -3.72
N LEU A 92 -4.55 0.55 -2.50
CA LEU A 92 -5.02 1.90 -2.19
C LEU A 92 -4.34 2.98 -3.04
N LEU A 93 -3.03 2.89 -3.28
CA LEU A 93 -2.32 3.85 -4.12
C LEU A 93 -2.91 3.90 -5.53
N ILE A 94 -3.16 2.74 -6.16
CA ILE A 94 -3.74 2.67 -7.50
C ILE A 94 -5.18 3.21 -7.50
N ASP A 95 -6.00 2.79 -6.54
CA ASP A 95 -7.42 3.16 -6.47
C ASP A 95 -7.61 4.65 -6.16
N VAL A 96 -6.80 5.21 -5.25
CA VAL A 96 -6.78 6.65 -4.99
C VAL A 96 -6.38 7.42 -6.24
N ALA A 97 -5.30 7.04 -6.91
CA ALA A 97 -4.84 7.71 -8.12
C ALA A 97 -5.88 7.64 -9.25
N ALA A 98 -6.59 6.52 -9.37
CA ALA A 98 -7.69 6.38 -10.33
C ALA A 98 -8.90 7.27 -9.98
N MET A 99 -9.19 7.46 -8.68
CA MET A 99 -10.35 8.23 -8.22
C MET A 99 -10.14 9.74 -8.24
N VAL A 100 -8.97 10.21 -7.75
CA VAL A 100 -8.72 11.66 -7.54
C VAL A 100 -7.56 12.20 -8.35
N GLY A 101 -6.84 11.35 -9.09
CA GLY A 101 -5.66 11.73 -9.87
C GLY A 101 -4.37 11.78 -9.04
N LEU A 102 -3.24 11.62 -9.72
CA LEU A 102 -1.92 11.63 -9.07
C LEU A 102 -1.59 12.99 -8.43
N GLY A 103 -2.06 14.10 -9.02
CA GLY A 103 -1.84 15.45 -8.50
C GLY A 103 -2.46 15.70 -7.12
N ALA A 104 -3.44 14.89 -6.72
CA ALA A 104 -4.06 14.96 -5.40
C ALA A 104 -3.36 14.07 -4.34
N ILE A 105 -2.24 13.44 -4.69
CA ILE A 105 -1.42 12.60 -3.81
C ILE A 105 -0.13 13.32 -3.45
N ALA A 106 0.01 13.76 -2.21
CA ALA A 106 1.27 14.31 -1.72
C ALA A 106 2.19 13.19 -1.19
N GLN A 107 3.46 13.26 -1.51
CA GLN A 107 4.49 12.39 -0.93
C GLN A 107 5.22 13.14 0.18
N VAL A 108 5.36 12.49 1.33
CA VAL A 108 5.92 13.10 2.55
C VAL A 108 7.16 12.34 2.98
N ASP A 109 8.27 13.04 3.12
CA ASP A 109 9.49 12.48 3.69
C ASP A 109 9.34 12.36 5.21
N LEU A 110 9.39 11.15 5.71
CA LEU A 110 9.34 10.80 7.12
C LEU A 110 10.74 10.50 7.69
N GLU A 111 11.78 10.97 6.99
CA GLU A 111 13.20 10.89 7.36
C GLU A 111 13.73 9.45 7.38
N VAL A 112 14.18 8.98 8.54
CA VAL A 112 14.81 7.67 8.69
C VAL A 112 13.92 6.75 9.49
N ARG A 113 13.78 5.51 9.01
CA ARG A 113 13.06 4.46 9.74
C ARG A 113 13.94 3.23 9.94
N VAL A 114 14.12 2.85 11.17
CA VAL A 114 14.78 1.60 11.54
C VAL A 114 13.77 0.45 11.45
N HIS A 115 13.99 -0.47 10.54
CA HIS A 115 13.11 -1.62 10.33
C HIS A 115 13.91 -2.92 10.30
N ARG A 116 13.38 -3.94 10.96
CA ARG A 116 13.96 -5.29 10.92
C ARG A 116 13.69 -5.94 9.57
N ASN A 117 14.75 -6.28 8.84
CA ASN A 117 14.64 -6.99 7.57
C ASN A 117 14.18 -8.45 7.79
N ARG A 118 13.22 -8.90 7.02
CA ARG A 118 12.83 -10.31 6.97
C ARG A 118 13.74 -11.08 6.00
N PRO A 119 14.08 -12.35 6.27
CA PRO A 119 14.80 -13.15 5.31
C PRO A 119 13.99 -13.35 4.02
N LEU A 120 14.68 -13.57 2.90
CA LEU A 120 14.06 -13.72 1.57
C LEU A 120 12.98 -14.82 1.54
N SER A 121 13.20 -15.91 2.26
CA SER A 121 12.24 -17.01 2.38
C SER A 121 10.87 -16.61 2.94
N GLN A 122 10.79 -15.51 3.69
CA GLN A 122 9.54 -14.98 4.27
C GLN A 122 8.86 -13.91 3.39
N LEU A 123 9.50 -13.47 2.32
CA LEU A 123 8.94 -12.42 1.45
C LEU A 123 7.98 -12.95 0.38
N GLY A 124 7.98 -14.27 0.11
CA GLY A 124 7.14 -14.87 -0.93
C GLY A 124 5.64 -14.54 -0.79
N PRO A 125 5.00 -14.77 0.36
CA PRO A 125 3.58 -14.42 0.55
C PRO A 125 3.30 -12.93 0.37
N GLN A 126 4.19 -12.07 0.85
CA GLN A 126 4.07 -10.62 0.67
C GLN A 126 4.19 -10.24 -0.81
N ALA A 127 5.15 -10.82 -1.53
CA ALA A 127 5.34 -10.58 -2.96
C ALA A 127 4.11 -11.01 -3.77
N ALA A 128 3.54 -12.19 -3.45
CA ALA A 128 2.33 -12.70 -4.09
C ALA A 128 1.13 -11.77 -3.85
N ALA A 129 0.90 -11.33 -2.62
CA ALA A 129 -0.21 -10.42 -2.29
C ALA A 129 -0.08 -9.06 -3.00
N VAL A 130 1.14 -8.50 -3.07
CA VAL A 130 1.41 -7.25 -3.79
C VAL A 130 1.18 -7.42 -5.29
N ALA A 131 1.69 -8.49 -5.89
CA ALA A 131 1.48 -8.78 -7.31
C ALA A 131 -0.01 -8.95 -7.63
N ALA A 132 -0.74 -9.72 -6.81
CA ALA A 132 -2.17 -9.94 -6.97
C ALA A 132 -2.97 -8.64 -6.87
N ALA A 133 -2.65 -7.75 -5.93
CA ALA A 133 -3.32 -6.47 -5.77
C ALA A 133 -3.16 -5.57 -7.02
N ILE A 134 -1.98 -5.57 -7.64
CA ILE A 134 -1.71 -4.83 -8.87
C ILE A 134 -2.44 -5.47 -10.06
N LEU A 135 -2.30 -6.79 -10.24
CA LEU A 135 -2.89 -7.51 -11.37
C LEU A 135 -4.42 -7.50 -11.34
N ARG A 136 -5.04 -7.54 -10.16
CA ARG A 136 -6.51 -7.40 -10.01
C ARG A 136 -6.99 -6.06 -10.56
N ARG A 137 -6.20 -5.00 -10.46
CA ARG A 137 -6.52 -3.68 -11.00
C ARG A 137 -6.25 -3.52 -12.49
N VAL A 138 -5.48 -4.44 -13.06
CA VAL A 138 -5.34 -4.59 -14.52
C VAL A 138 -6.54 -5.35 -15.09
N ASP A 139 -6.81 -6.53 -14.54
CA ASP A 139 -7.95 -7.36 -14.89
C ASP A 139 -8.35 -8.21 -13.67
N PRO A 140 -9.52 -7.95 -13.06
CA PRO A 140 -9.99 -8.72 -11.90
C PRO A 140 -10.11 -10.23 -12.14
N SER A 141 -10.32 -10.66 -13.38
CA SER A 141 -10.44 -12.08 -13.72
C SER A 141 -9.16 -12.89 -13.55
N LEU A 142 -8.01 -12.22 -13.47
CA LEU A 142 -6.71 -12.86 -13.27
C LEU A 142 -6.49 -13.38 -11.87
N ILE A 143 -7.25 -12.89 -10.89
CA ILE A 143 -6.95 -13.11 -9.47
C ILE A 143 -8.13 -13.70 -8.73
N THR A 144 -7.89 -14.81 -8.06
CA THR A 144 -8.82 -15.45 -7.13
C THR A 144 -8.80 -14.77 -5.74
N GLU A 145 -9.71 -15.16 -4.85
CA GLU A 145 -9.78 -14.63 -3.48
C GLU A 145 -8.67 -15.16 -2.55
N SER A 146 -8.02 -16.25 -2.96
CA SER A 146 -6.90 -16.85 -2.23
C SER A 146 -6.04 -17.67 -3.17
N MET A 147 -4.79 -17.93 -2.76
CA MET A 147 -3.89 -18.87 -3.42
C MET A 147 -3.05 -19.61 -2.39
N THR A 148 -2.62 -20.81 -2.71
CA THR A 148 -1.58 -21.52 -1.98
C THR A 148 -0.23 -21.29 -2.66
N LEU A 149 0.71 -20.66 -1.95
CA LEU A 149 2.07 -20.47 -2.43
C LEU A 149 2.89 -21.73 -2.10
N GLU A 150 3.19 -22.50 -3.13
CA GLU A 150 4.06 -23.67 -3.03
C GLU A 150 5.50 -23.33 -3.39
N ARG A 151 6.45 -23.93 -2.69
CA ARG A 151 7.88 -23.75 -2.90
C ARG A 151 8.62 -25.04 -2.55
N PRO A 152 9.67 -25.40 -3.28
CA PRO A 152 10.53 -26.52 -2.88
C PRO A 152 11.05 -26.31 -1.46
N ASP A 153 11.09 -27.36 -0.66
CA ASP A 153 11.72 -27.42 0.68
C ASP A 153 11.14 -26.43 1.73
N ILE A 154 10.02 -25.77 1.42
CA ILE A 154 9.33 -24.87 2.36
C ILE A 154 7.84 -25.26 2.40
N PRO A 155 7.23 -25.41 3.58
CA PRO A 155 5.81 -25.73 3.67
C PRO A 155 4.94 -24.76 2.86
N PRO A 156 3.88 -25.24 2.20
CA PRO A 156 2.92 -24.39 1.52
C PRO A 156 2.32 -23.34 2.46
N VAL A 157 2.00 -22.18 1.92
CA VAL A 157 1.40 -21.06 2.69
C VAL A 157 0.21 -20.54 1.92
N ASP A 158 -0.95 -20.51 2.59
CA ASP A 158 -2.14 -19.87 2.04
C ASP A 158 -2.01 -18.35 2.14
N VAL A 159 -2.32 -17.68 1.05
CA VAL A 159 -2.29 -16.21 0.93
C VAL A 159 -3.71 -15.74 0.65
N ASP A 160 -4.26 -14.96 1.57
CA ASP A 160 -5.54 -14.27 1.38
C ASP A 160 -5.32 -13.12 0.40
N LEU A 161 -6.05 -13.12 -0.70
CA LEU A 161 -6.01 -12.11 -1.75
C LEU A 161 -7.32 -11.32 -1.83
N GLY A 162 -8.25 -11.55 -0.91
CA GLY A 162 -9.55 -10.93 -0.89
C GLY A 162 -9.52 -9.43 -0.57
N GLU A 163 -10.65 -8.79 -0.79
CA GLU A 163 -10.84 -7.37 -0.50
C GLU A 163 -12.05 -7.16 0.41
N LEU A 164 -11.97 -6.15 1.26
CA LEU A 164 -13.10 -5.63 2.01
C LEU A 164 -13.84 -4.60 1.14
N PRO A 165 -15.17 -4.60 1.15
CA PRO A 165 -15.95 -3.62 0.37
C PRO A 165 -15.71 -2.20 0.87
N PRO A 166 -15.96 -1.19 0.01
CA PRO A 166 -16.00 0.20 0.45
C PRO A 166 -16.93 0.39 1.64
N MET A 167 -16.54 1.23 2.60
CA MET A 167 -17.33 1.50 3.80
C MET A 167 -18.73 2.04 3.48
N VAL A 168 -18.85 2.82 2.41
CA VAL A 168 -20.16 3.32 1.93
C VAL A 168 -21.12 2.23 1.46
N ASN A 169 -20.64 1.00 1.26
CA ASN A 169 -21.44 -0.17 0.89
C ASN A 169 -21.74 -1.08 2.11
N VAL A 170 -21.32 -0.67 3.32
CA VAL A 170 -21.57 -1.41 4.56
C VAL A 170 -22.75 -0.79 5.29
N ASP A 171 -23.88 -1.49 5.35
CA ASP A 171 -25.15 -0.97 5.90
C ASP A 171 -25.01 -0.37 7.31
N GLU A 172 -24.23 -0.98 8.18
CA GLU A 172 -24.01 -0.48 9.53
C GLU A 172 -23.26 0.84 9.52
N TYR A 173 -22.27 0.99 8.65
CA TYR A 173 -21.50 2.21 8.48
C TYR A 173 -22.39 3.34 7.94
N VAL A 174 -23.16 3.07 6.88
CA VAL A 174 -24.10 4.03 6.28
C VAL A 174 -25.10 4.52 7.32
N ARG A 175 -25.70 3.61 8.09
CA ARG A 175 -26.65 3.97 9.17
C ARG A 175 -26.04 4.86 10.24
N ARG A 176 -24.80 4.58 10.66
CA ARG A 176 -24.10 5.37 11.69
C ARG A 176 -23.73 6.78 11.25
N HIS A 177 -23.43 6.95 9.98
CA HIS A 177 -22.88 8.19 9.46
C HIS A 177 -23.88 9.00 8.64
N ARG A 178 -25.13 8.51 8.49
CA ARG A 178 -26.23 9.14 7.73
C ARG A 178 -25.81 9.54 6.31
N LEU A 179 -25.07 8.63 5.65
CA LEU A 179 -24.64 8.80 4.27
C LEU A 179 -25.80 8.49 3.30
#